data_027ed921e882bf308f261df011cc8a8f
#
_entry.id   027ed921e882bf308f261df011cc8a8f
#
_cell.length_a   1.000
_cell.length_b   1.000
_cell.length_c   1.000
_cell.angle_alpha   90.00
_cell.angle_beta   90.00
_cell.angle_gamma   90.00
#
_symmetry.space_group_name_H-M   'P 1'
#
loop_
_entity.id
_entity.type
_entity.pdbx_description
1 polymer ?
#
loop_
_entity_poly.entity_id
_entity_poly.type
_entity_poly.pdbx_seq_one_letter_code
_entity_poly.pdbx_strand_id
1 'polypeptide(L)'
;METKPIPTLYDWVGGIARLETLFMRFYERVPADPVLAPVFANMPAEHFRTVAHFVAEVLGGPALYSGDGSHGHSTMVAKHLGRHLTHEQRKRWMTLLLDTADELNLPDDPEFRSALVGYLEWGSRLATLNSAATSNPIEVNAPMPKWGWGETKGPYQP
;
A
#
# COMPACT_ATOMS: atom_id res chain seq x y z
N MET A 1 -22.07 -7.92 28.47
CA MET A 1 -21.13 -8.56 27.52
C MET A 1 -20.19 -7.52 26.95
N GLU A 2 -18.93 -7.65 27.24
CA GLU A 2 -17.93 -6.78 26.61
C GLU A 2 -17.76 -7.20 25.16
N THR A 3 -18.04 -6.30 24.23
CA THR A 3 -17.72 -6.49 22.83
C THR A 3 -16.20 -6.33 22.67
N LYS A 4 -15.54 -7.34 22.10
CA LYS A 4 -14.11 -7.23 21.76
C LYS A 4 -13.93 -6.06 20.77
N PRO A 5 -12.92 -5.19 20.97
CA PRO A 5 -12.64 -4.14 20.01
C PRO A 5 -12.29 -4.75 18.65
N ILE A 6 -12.77 -4.12 17.58
CA ILE A 6 -12.46 -4.52 16.22
C ILE A 6 -11.01 -4.12 15.94
N PRO A 7 -10.13 -5.07 15.55
CA PRO A 7 -8.75 -4.72 15.20
C PRO A 7 -8.72 -3.87 13.93
N THR A 8 -7.69 -3.05 13.78
CA THR A 8 -7.44 -2.38 12.50
C THR A 8 -6.95 -3.41 11.46
N LEU A 9 -7.00 -3.04 10.18
CA LEU A 9 -6.36 -3.86 9.15
C LEU A 9 -4.87 -4.03 9.44
N TYR A 10 -4.21 -2.99 9.96
CA TYR A 10 -2.81 -3.03 10.39
C TYR A 10 -2.57 -4.11 11.45
N ASP A 11 -3.39 -4.16 12.49
CA ASP A 11 -3.28 -5.18 13.53
C ASP A 11 -3.51 -6.58 12.96
N TRP A 12 -4.51 -6.71 12.10
CA TRP A 12 -4.90 -8.00 11.52
C TRP A 12 -3.82 -8.59 10.62
N VAL A 13 -3.14 -7.76 9.84
CA VAL A 13 -2.04 -8.22 8.96
C VAL A 13 -0.80 -8.65 9.75
N GLY A 14 -0.68 -8.24 11.00
CA GLY A 14 0.44 -8.58 11.86
C GLY A 14 1.43 -7.45 12.11
N GLY A 15 1.05 -6.21 11.84
CA GLY A 15 1.84 -5.03 12.16
C GLY A 15 2.94 -4.72 11.15
N ILE A 16 3.83 -3.78 11.52
CA ILE A 16 4.86 -3.26 10.63
C ILE A 16 5.87 -4.32 10.19
N ALA A 17 6.22 -5.26 11.05
CA ALA A 17 7.18 -6.30 10.69
C ALA A 17 6.69 -7.14 9.51
N ARG A 18 5.40 -7.49 9.50
CA ARG A 18 4.80 -8.26 8.40
C ARG A 18 4.69 -7.43 7.12
N LEU A 19 4.37 -6.16 7.24
CA LEU A 19 4.31 -5.26 6.07
C LEU A 19 5.69 -5.00 5.48
N GLU A 20 6.71 -4.80 6.31
CA GLU A 20 8.10 -4.68 5.83
C GLU A 20 8.54 -5.96 5.11
N THR A 21 8.24 -7.13 5.66
CA THR A 21 8.54 -8.41 5.02
C THR A 21 7.84 -8.55 3.67
N LEU A 22 6.56 -8.17 3.59
CA LEU A 22 5.78 -8.19 2.35
C LEU A 22 6.46 -7.35 1.27
N PHE A 23 6.74 -6.08 1.55
CA PHE A 23 7.31 -5.18 0.55
C PHE A 23 8.77 -5.50 0.25
N MET A 24 9.55 -5.94 1.22
CA MET A 24 10.92 -6.40 0.98
C MET A 24 10.92 -7.56 -0.04
N ARG A 25 10.10 -8.58 0.21
CA ARG A 25 10.00 -9.73 -0.68
C ARG A 25 9.44 -9.35 -2.04
N PHE A 26 8.46 -8.46 -2.09
CA PHE A 26 7.91 -7.94 -3.35
C PHE A 26 9.00 -7.29 -4.19
N TYR A 27 9.77 -6.37 -3.61
CA TYR A 27 10.82 -5.65 -4.36
C TYR A 27 12.02 -6.52 -4.71
N GLU A 28 12.28 -7.62 -3.99
CA GLU A 28 13.26 -8.64 -4.40
C GLU A 28 12.85 -9.31 -5.72
N ARG A 29 11.56 -9.43 -6.00
CA ARG A 29 11.03 -10.05 -7.21
C ARG A 29 10.96 -9.10 -8.40
N VAL A 30 10.91 -7.80 -8.16
CA VAL A 30 10.72 -6.79 -9.20
C VAL A 30 11.79 -6.85 -10.30
N PRO A 31 13.10 -6.99 -10.01
CA PRO A 31 14.11 -7.05 -11.08
C PRO A 31 13.93 -8.19 -12.06
N ALA A 32 13.30 -9.28 -11.65
CA ALA A 32 13.03 -10.43 -12.52
C ALA A 32 11.73 -10.27 -13.31
N ASP A 33 10.94 -9.23 -13.04
CA ASP A 33 9.66 -8.97 -13.72
C ASP A 33 9.87 -7.96 -14.85
N PRO A 34 9.71 -8.38 -16.13
CA PRO A 34 10.03 -7.50 -17.26
C PRO A 34 9.12 -6.28 -17.36
N VAL A 35 7.92 -6.32 -16.79
CA VAL A 35 6.97 -5.20 -16.79
C VAL A 35 7.33 -4.18 -15.72
N LEU A 36 7.73 -4.63 -14.53
CA LEU A 36 8.00 -3.77 -13.37
C LEU A 36 9.45 -3.33 -13.24
N ALA A 37 10.41 -4.12 -13.72
CA ALA A 37 11.82 -3.80 -13.59
C ALA A 37 12.17 -2.37 -14.06
N PRO A 38 11.69 -1.89 -15.22
CA PRO A 38 11.99 -0.53 -15.66
C PRO A 38 11.41 0.55 -14.75
N VAL A 39 10.26 0.30 -14.12
CA VAL A 39 9.57 1.27 -13.24
C VAL A 39 10.42 1.56 -12.00
N PHE A 40 11.08 0.53 -11.48
CA PHE A 40 11.79 0.59 -10.20
C PHE A 40 13.32 0.53 -10.35
N ALA A 41 13.86 0.75 -11.57
CA ALA A 41 15.28 0.58 -11.87
C ALA A 41 16.22 1.44 -11.01
N ASN A 42 15.78 2.63 -10.61
CA ASN A 42 16.58 3.59 -9.83
C ASN A 42 16.11 3.71 -8.38
N MET A 43 15.42 2.71 -7.88
CA MET A 43 14.84 2.72 -6.54
C MET A 43 15.92 2.57 -5.46
N PRO A 44 15.89 3.42 -4.39
CA PRO A 44 16.79 3.23 -3.25
C PRO A 44 16.54 1.88 -2.55
N ALA A 45 17.58 1.32 -1.92
CA ALA A 45 17.47 0.04 -1.20
C ALA A 45 16.42 0.08 -0.08
N GLU A 46 16.20 1.24 0.53
CA GLU A 46 15.24 1.44 1.63
C GLU A 46 13.80 1.71 1.17
N HIS A 47 13.55 1.73 -0.14
CA HIS A 47 12.23 2.05 -0.69
C HIS A 47 11.11 1.17 -0.13
N PHE A 48 11.37 -0.13 0.04
CA PHE A 48 10.39 -1.06 0.60
C PHE A 48 9.90 -0.62 1.98
N ARG A 49 10.80 -0.08 2.79
CA ARG A 49 10.46 0.38 4.15
C ARG A 49 9.58 1.62 4.11
N THR A 50 9.89 2.56 3.23
CA THR A 50 9.08 3.76 3.04
C THR A 50 7.65 3.41 2.63
N VAL A 51 7.50 2.48 1.69
CA VAL A 51 6.18 2.01 1.24
C VAL A 51 5.46 1.27 2.37
N ALA A 52 6.15 0.39 3.09
CA ALA A 52 5.56 -0.33 4.22
C ALA A 52 5.06 0.62 5.30
N HIS A 53 5.81 1.67 5.61
CA HIS A 53 5.41 2.70 6.59
C HIS A 53 4.17 3.48 6.14
N PHE A 54 4.10 3.83 4.85
CA PHE A 54 2.93 4.49 4.29
C PHE A 54 1.69 3.60 4.39
N VAL A 55 1.79 2.36 3.95
CA VAL A 55 0.69 1.40 3.97
C VAL A 55 0.26 1.09 5.42
N ALA A 56 1.20 0.94 6.33
CA ALA A 56 0.92 0.74 7.75
C ALA A 56 0.04 1.85 8.32
N GLU A 57 0.38 3.08 8.04
CA GLU A 57 -0.39 4.25 8.50
C GLU A 57 -1.78 4.27 7.87
N VAL A 58 -1.89 4.01 6.57
CA VAL A 58 -3.18 3.95 5.86
C VAL A 58 -4.09 2.88 6.46
N LEU A 59 -3.54 1.72 6.81
CA LEU A 59 -4.31 0.59 7.35
C LEU A 59 -4.66 0.72 8.84
N GLY A 60 -4.41 1.89 9.44
CA GLY A 60 -4.79 2.18 10.82
C GLY A 60 -3.66 1.99 11.84
N GLY A 61 -2.43 1.80 11.39
CA GLY A 61 -1.26 1.72 12.26
C GLY A 61 -0.73 3.08 12.70
N PRO A 62 0.41 3.09 13.40
CA PRO A 62 1.01 4.34 13.85
C PRO A 62 1.49 5.20 12.68
N ALA A 63 1.66 6.50 12.92
CA ALA A 63 2.06 7.48 11.92
C ALA A 63 3.55 7.38 11.56
N LEU A 64 3.97 6.24 11.07
CA LEU A 64 5.38 5.96 10.73
C LEU A 64 5.87 6.75 9.52
N TYR A 65 4.95 7.10 8.61
CA TYR A 65 5.28 7.86 7.40
C TYR A 65 5.15 9.37 7.62
N SER A 66 4.06 9.83 8.22
CA SER A 66 3.75 11.26 8.35
C SER A 66 4.05 11.86 9.73
N GLY A 67 4.48 11.04 10.71
CA GLY A 67 4.54 11.44 12.11
C GLY A 67 5.49 12.59 12.43
N ASP A 68 6.55 12.81 11.64
CA ASP A 68 7.49 13.91 11.81
C ASP A 68 7.12 15.18 11.03
N GLY A 69 6.01 15.14 10.28
CA GLY A 69 5.54 16.26 9.47
C GLY A 69 6.26 16.47 8.14
N SER A 70 7.31 15.69 7.84
CA SER A 70 8.09 15.85 6.61
C SER A 70 7.47 15.16 5.40
N HIS A 71 6.57 14.20 5.62
CA HIS A 71 5.91 13.40 4.59
C HIS A 71 4.40 13.37 4.82
N GLY A 72 3.65 13.19 3.74
CA GLY A 72 2.20 13.06 3.77
C GLY A 72 1.65 12.56 2.46
N HIS A 73 0.34 12.61 2.29
CA HIS A 73 -0.32 12.19 1.04
C HIS A 73 0.27 12.93 -0.18
N SER A 74 0.47 14.23 -0.06
CA SER A 74 1.04 15.07 -1.13
C SER A 74 2.45 14.62 -1.55
N THR A 75 3.32 14.26 -0.60
CA THR A 75 4.68 13.81 -0.93
C THR A 75 4.68 12.45 -1.62
N MET A 76 3.76 11.55 -1.26
CA MET A 76 3.61 10.28 -1.94
C MET A 76 3.12 10.47 -3.37
N VAL A 77 2.14 11.34 -3.59
CA VAL A 77 1.64 11.68 -4.94
C VAL A 77 2.75 12.31 -5.77
N ALA A 78 3.55 13.21 -5.18
CA ALA A 78 4.65 13.89 -5.87
C ALA A 78 5.65 12.91 -6.49
N LYS A 79 5.90 11.77 -5.84
CA LYS A 79 6.82 10.74 -6.34
C LYS A 79 6.34 10.06 -7.62
N HIS A 80 5.06 10.15 -7.94
CA HIS A 80 4.46 9.54 -9.12
C HIS A 80 4.31 10.51 -10.29
N LEU A 81 4.40 11.81 -10.06
CA LEU A 81 4.21 12.82 -11.10
C LEU A 81 5.20 12.64 -12.25
N GLY A 82 4.69 12.72 -13.48
CA GLY A 82 5.51 12.65 -14.70
C GLY A 82 6.07 11.27 -15.04
N ARG A 83 5.71 10.22 -14.31
CA ARG A 83 6.23 8.87 -14.55
C ARG A 83 5.47 8.12 -15.64
N HIS A 84 4.30 8.58 -16.05
CA HIS A 84 3.47 8.00 -17.11
C HIS A 84 3.26 6.48 -16.94
N LEU A 85 2.86 6.06 -15.75
CA LEU A 85 2.59 4.67 -15.45
C LEU A 85 1.46 4.12 -16.32
N THR A 86 1.61 2.91 -16.81
CA THR A 86 0.61 2.25 -17.64
C THR A 86 -0.32 1.37 -16.83
N HIS A 87 -1.48 1.09 -17.41
CA HIS A 87 -2.44 0.18 -16.80
C HIS A 87 -1.89 -1.25 -16.67
N GLU A 88 -1.07 -1.67 -17.64
CA GLU A 88 -0.37 -2.96 -17.60
C GLU A 88 0.58 -3.03 -16.39
N GLN A 89 1.38 -1.98 -16.17
CA GLN A 89 2.28 -1.88 -15.02
C GLN A 89 1.50 -1.90 -13.70
N ARG A 90 0.39 -1.19 -13.62
CA ARG A 90 -0.48 -1.18 -12.45
C ARG A 90 -1.02 -2.58 -12.13
N LYS A 91 -1.57 -3.27 -13.14
CA LYS A 91 -2.10 -4.63 -12.97
C LYS A 91 -1.02 -5.60 -12.51
N ARG A 92 0.16 -5.51 -13.11
CA ARG A 92 1.27 -6.38 -12.75
C ARG A 92 1.74 -6.13 -11.33
N TRP A 93 1.82 -4.87 -10.91
CA TRP A 93 2.14 -4.49 -9.54
C TRP A 93 1.18 -5.14 -8.55
N MET A 94 -0.12 -5.02 -8.79
CA MET A 94 -1.14 -5.62 -7.93
C MET A 94 -1.03 -7.15 -7.88
N THR A 95 -0.90 -7.79 -9.03
CA THR A 95 -0.81 -9.25 -9.12
C THR A 95 0.41 -9.77 -8.37
N LEU A 96 1.57 -9.18 -8.61
CA LEU A 96 2.81 -9.60 -7.96
C LEU A 96 2.75 -9.39 -6.44
N LEU A 97 2.18 -8.29 -5.99
CA LEU A 97 2.05 -8.00 -4.56
C LEU A 97 1.11 -8.99 -3.88
N LEU A 98 -0.04 -9.29 -4.48
CA LEU A 98 -0.99 -10.25 -3.93
C LEU A 98 -0.43 -11.67 -3.94
N ASP A 99 0.29 -12.07 -4.98
CA ASP A 99 0.98 -13.36 -5.03
C ASP A 99 2.04 -13.46 -3.92
N THR A 100 2.74 -12.37 -3.67
CA THR A 100 3.73 -12.30 -2.59
C THR A 100 3.06 -12.42 -1.21
N ALA A 101 1.91 -11.78 -1.02
CA ALA A 101 1.12 -11.90 0.20
C ALA A 101 0.67 -13.36 0.42
N ASP A 102 0.27 -14.06 -0.61
CA ASP A 102 -0.11 -15.47 -0.54
C ASP A 102 1.10 -16.36 -0.17
N GLU A 103 2.23 -16.15 -0.83
CA GLU A 103 3.47 -16.89 -0.53
C GLU A 103 3.90 -16.73 0.93
N LEU A 104 3.75 -15.54 1.49
CA LEU A 104 4.12 -15.24 2.87
C LEU A 104 3.04 -15.64 3.89
N ASN A 105 1.96 -16.23 3.44
CA ASN A 105 0.84 -16.62 4.30
C ASN A 105 0.26 -15.46 5.11
N LEU A 106 0.15 -14.30 4.50
CA LEU A 106 -0.61 -13.20 5.11
C LEU A 106 -2.09 -13.57 5.21
N PRO A 107 -2.87 -12.96 6.12
CA PRO A 107 -4.28 -13.30 6.26
C PRO A 107 -5.01 -13.37 4.92
N ASP A 108 -5.74 -14.46 4.68
CA ASP A 108 -6.43 -14.74 3.43
C ASP A 108 -7.95 -14.80 3.57
N ASP A 109 -8.45 -14.43 4.75
CA ASP A 109 -9.90 -14.33 4.97
C ASP A 109 -10.52 -13.31 4.01
N PRO A 110 -11.75 -13.57 3.52
CA PRO A 110 -12.39 -12.72 2.50
C PRO A 110 -12.50 -11.26 2.93
N GLU A 111 -12.78 -11.00 4.20
CA GLU A 111 -12.96 -9.65 4.73
C GLU A 111 -11.66 -8.85 4.65
N PHE A 112 -10.55 -9.42 5.09
CA PHE A 112 -9.25 -8.76 5.01
C PHE A 112 -8.80 -8.57 3.56
N ARG A 113 -8.90 -9.63 2.75
CA ARG A 113 -8.45 -9.56 1.35
C ARG A 113 -9.30 -8.60 0.52
N SER A 114 -10.61 -8.53 0.74
CA SER A 114 -11.43 -7.54 0.04
C SER A 114 -11.07 -6.11 0.43
N ALA A 115 -10.80 -5.86 1.71
CA ALA A 115 -10.35 -4.55 2.17
C ALA A 115 -8.97 -4.19 1.60
N LEU A 116 -8.02 -5.12 1.65
CA LEU A 116 -6.68 -4.92 1.11
C LEU A 116 -6.71 -4.65 -0.39
N VAL A 117 -7.41 -5.47 -1.16
CA VAL A 117 -7.55 -5.31 -2.61
C VAL A 117 -8.24 -3.99 -2.93
N GLY A 118 -9.28 -3.61 -2.17
CA GLY A 118 -9.95 -2.33 -2.34
C GLY A 118 -8.99 -1.15 -2.19
N TYR A 119 -8.15 -1.17 -1.17
CA TYR A 119 -7.13 -0.14 -0.98
C TYR A 119 -6.09 -0.13 -2.11
N LEU A 120 -5.55 -1.29 -2.47
CA LEU A 120 -4.55 -1.39 -3.54
C LEU A 120 -5.11 -0.96 -4.89
N GLU A 121 -6.35 -1.31 -5.17
CA GLU A 121 -7.06 -0.88 -6.39
C GLU A 121 -7.22 0.65 -6.42
N TRP A 122 -7.69 1.23 -5.34
CA TRP A 122 -7.85 2.68 -5.22
C TRP A 122 -6.49 3.40 -5.35
N GLY A 123 -5.52 2.97 -4.56
CA GLY A 123 -4.21 3.62 -4.50
C GLY A 123 -3.43 3.50 -5.80
N SER A 124 -3.45 2.32 -6.44
CA SER A 124 -2.74 2.10 -7.70
C SER A 124 -3.38 2.86 -8.87
N ARG A 125 -4.71 2.96 -8.89
CA ARG A 125 -5.40 3.77 -9.90
C ARG A 125 -5.13 5.26 -9.71
N LEU A 126 -5.11 5.74 -8.46
CA LEU A 126 -4.76 7.12 -8.15
C LEU A 126 -3.32 7.43 -8.58
N ALA A 127 -2.38 6.54 -8.28
CA ALA A 127 -0.98 6.70 -8.67
C ALA A 127 -0.83 6.76 -10.20
N THR A 128 -1.53 5.88 -10.93
CA THR A 128 -1.51 5.85 -12.39
C THR A 128 -2.10 7.13 -12.97
N LEU A 129 -3.24 7.57 -12.46
CA LEU A 129 -3.90 8.81 -12.89
C LEU A 129 -2.98 10.01 -12.68
N ASN A 130 -2.41 10.16 -11.49
CA ASN A 130 -1.56 11.29 -11.15
C ASN A 130 -0.21 11.23 -11.84
N SER A 131 0.25 10.05 -12.28
CA SER A 131 1.54 9.92 -12.98
C SER A 131 1.57 10.64 -14.33
N ALA A 132 0.41 10.92 -14.92
CA ALA A 132 0.29 11.71 -16.14
C ALA A 132 0.27 13.22 -15.88
N ALA A 133 0.11 13.66 -14.64
CA ALA A 133 0.01 15.07 -14.29
C ALA A 133 1.40 15.72 -14.22
N THR A 134 1.45 17.02 -14.52
CA THR A 134 2.68 17.82 -14.43
C THR A 134 2.76 18.60 -13.12
N SER A 135 1.63 18.76 -12.42
CA SER A 135 1.55 19.43 -11.12
C SER A 135 0.77 18.57 -10.14
N ASN A 136 1.14 18.67 -8.87
CA ASN A 136 0.53 17.88 -7.81
C ASN A 136 -0.90 18.35 -7.54
N PRO A 137 -1.94 17.50 -7.74
CA PRO A 137 -3.33 17.87 -7.46
C PRO A 137 -3.66 17.88 -5.97
N ILE A 138 -2.77 17.35 -5.12
CA ILE A 138 -3.00 17.21 -3.68
C ILE A 138 -2.31 18.34 -2.93
N GLU A 139 -3.03 19.01 -2.05
CA GLU A 139 -2.47 20.08 -1.21
C GLU A 139 -1.41 19.55 -0.23
N VAL A 140 -0.41 20.38 0.08
CA VAL A 140 0.73 20.00 0.93
C VAL A 140 0.29 19.45 2.28
N ASN A 141 -0.77 20.00 2.85
CA ASN A 141 -1.30 19.63 4.17
C ASN A 141 -2.53 18.72 4.11
N ALA A 142 -2.79 18.10 2.96
CA ALA A 142 -3.88 17.14 2.83
C ALA A 142 -3.67 15.98 3.81
N PRO A 143 -4.74 15.48 4.47
CA PRO A 143 -4.60 14.38 5.42
C PRO A 143 -4.19 13.09 4.71
N MET A 144 -3.51 12.22 5.46
CA MET A 144 -3.22 10.86 4.99
C MET A 144 -4.51 10.12 4.68
N PRO A 145 -4.54 9.32 3.59
CA PRO A 145 -5.67 8.44 3.36
C PRO A 145 -5.77 7.41 4.48
N LYS A 146 -6.99 6.99 4.79
CA LYS A 146 -7.27 5.96 5.79
C LYS A 146 -8.16 4.89 5.18
N TRP A 147 -7.90 3.64 5.52
CA TRP A 147 -8.64 2.51 4.99
C TRP A 147 -9.02 1.55 6.12
N GLY A 148 -10.26 1.10 6.12
CA GLY A 148 -10.80 0.18 7.10
C GLY A 148 -11.47 -1.02 6.44
N TRP A 149 -12.23 -1.76 7.25
CA TRP A 149 -12.87 -3.01 6.82
C TRP A 149 -13.96 -2.82 5.76
N GLY A 150 -14.58 -1.66 5.70
CA GLY A 150 -15.69 -1.40 4.79
C GLY A 150 -16.99 -2.09 5.24
N GLU A 151 -17.78 -2.60 4.31
CA GLU A 151 -19.09 -3.17 4.56
C GLU A 151 -19.10 -4.38 5.50
N THR A 152 -18.00 -5.12 5.54
CA THR A 152 -17.88 -6.28 6.46
C THR A 152 -17.72 -5.87 7.92
N LYS A 153 -17.28 -4.64 8.18
CA LYS A 153 -17.14 -4.00 9.50
C LYS A 153 -16.14 -4.67 10.44
N GLY A 154 -15.45 -5.70 10.02
CA GLY A 154 -14.46 -6.40 10.82
C GLY A 154 -14.02 -7.70 10.18
N PRO A 155 -13.10 -8.43 10.84
CA PRO A 155 -12.60 -9.69 10.33
C PRO A 155 -13.67 -10.77 10.37
N TYR A 156 -13.44 -11.85 9.61
CA TYR A 156 -14.31 -13.01 9.57
C TYR A 156 -14.50 -13.59 10.98
N GLN A 157 -15.75 -13.88 11.30
CA GLN A 157 -16.14 -14.56 12.53
C GLN A 157 -17.00 -15.77 12.15
N PRO A 158 -16.49 -17.00 12.37
CA PRO A 158 -17.22 -18.21 12.06
C PRO A 158 -18.46 -18.38 12.95
#